data_45a3b8c7a7ee9dea74a8b4487a50220f
#
_entry.id   45a3b8c7a7ee9dea74a8b4487a50220f
#
_cell.length_a   1.000
_cell.length_b   1.000
_cell.length_c   1.000
_cell.angle_alpha   90.00
_cell.angle_beta   90.00
_cell.angle_gamma   90.00
#
_symmetry.space_group_name_H-M   'P 1'
#
loop_
_entity.id
_entity.type
_entity.pdbx_description
1 polymer ?
#
loop_
_entity_poly.entity_id
_entity_poly.type
_entity_poly.pdbx_seq_one_letter_code
_entity_poly.pdbx_strand_id
1 'polypeptide(L)'
;MIKAEKLSYSFPQKDLYNKISFTLEDDVHCAFIGTNGTGKSTLVDMILHPDNYLYDGRLIVDVPGRIGYVSQFYSLDEEKEVTVFEYLSEEFVRLQNEINTICDEMATADELDELMERYAECHGSVSGDRRGFL
;
A
#
# COMPACT_ATOMS: atom_id res chain seq x y z
N MET A 1 4.46 -10.99 6.42
CA MET A 1 3.90 -11.17 7.79
C MET A 1 3.52 -9.83 8.39
N ILE A 2 2.36 -9.71 9.08
CA ILE A 2 1.99 -8.51 9.87
C ILE A 2 1.87 -8.94 11.34
N LYS A 3 2.56 -8.21 12.24
CA LYS A 3 2.60 -8.57 13.66
C LYS A 3 2.40 -7.33 14.54
N ALA A 4 1.50 -7.43 15.51
CA ALA A 4 1.34 -6.46 16.59
C ALA A 4 1.78 -7.07 17.93
N GLU A 5 2.53 -6.32 18.71
CA GLU A 5 3.00 -6.70 20.05
C GLU A 5 2.62 -5.62 21.05
N LYS A 6 1.72 -5.95 21.98
CA LYS A 6 1.23 -5.05 23.04
C LYS A 6 0.79 -3.69 22.49
N LEU A 7 0.17 -3.70 21.30
CA LEU A 7 -0.32 -2.49 20.65
C LEU A 7 -1.42 -1.85 21.48
N SER A 8 -1.24 -0.59 21.83
CA SER A 8 -2.24 0.23 22.50
C SER A 8 -2.45 1.52 21.72
N TYR A 9 -3.70 1.88 21.52
CA TYR A 9 -4.06 3.12 20.84
C TYR A 9 -5.38 3.67 21.38
N SER A 10 -5.41 4.97 21.60
CA SER A 10 -6.57 5.68 22.14
C SER A 10 -6.83 6.96 21.35
N PHE A 11 -8.10 7.25 21.12
CA PHE A 11 -8.54 8.61 20.81
C PHE A 11 -8.68 9.42 22.11
N PRO A 12 -8.72 10.77 22.04
CA PRO A 12 -8.85 11.59 23.25
C PRO A 12 -10.03 11.24 24.16
N GLN A 13 -11.05 10.57 23.63
CA GLN A 13 -12.29 10.25 24.34
C GLN A 13 -12.55 8.74 24.48
N LYS A 14 -11.69 7.88 23.89
CA LYS A 14 -11.97 6.44 23.84
C LYS A 14 -10.71 5.63 23.61
N ASP A 15 -10.46 4.68 24.50
CA ASP A 15 -9.46 3.64 24.26
C ASP A 15 -9.98 2.65 23.22
N LEU A 16 -9.22 2.46 22.15
CA LEU A 16 -9.55 1.48 21.10
C LEU A 16 -8.84 0.15 21.33
N TYR A 17 -7.54 0.19 21.59
CA TYR A 17 -6.75 -1.02 21.84
C TYR A 17 -6.00 -0.88 23.14
N ASN A 18 -5.94 -1.97 23.89
CA ASN A 18 -5.19 -2.05 25.13
C ASN A 18 -4.31 -3.31 25.10
N LYS A 19 -3.03 -3.12 24.79
CA LYS A 19 -2.00 -4.15 24.74
C LYS A 19 -2.38 -5.39 23.92
N ILE A 20 -3.06 -5.19 22.79
CA ILE A 20 -3.39 -6.29 21.89
C ILE A 20 -2.14 -6.84 21.22
N SER A 21 -2.12 -8.15 20.99
CA SER A 21 -1.05 -8.81 20.26
C SER A 21 -1.66 -9.83 19.32
N PHE A 22 -1.19 -9.83 18.07
CA PHE A 22 -1.60 -10.79 17.05
C PHE A 22 -0.51 -10.93 16.00
N THR A 23 -0.59 -12.01 15.21
CA THR A 23 0.25 -12.23 14.04
C THR A 23 -0.64 -12.69 12.89
N LEU A 24 -0.46 -12.07 11.74
CA LEU A 24 -1.03 -12.49 10.46
C LEU A 24 0.12 -13.03 9.62
N GLU A 25 0.14 -14.34 9.44
CA GLU A 25 1.12 -15.00 8.60
C GLU A 25 0.75 -14.83 7.12
N ASP A 26 1.71 -15.06 6.24
CA ASP A 26 1.48 -15.10 4.81
C ASP A 26 0.54 -16.27 4.46
N ASP A 27 -0.23 -16.13 3.39
CA ASP A 27 -1.19 -17.13 2.89
C ASP A 27 -2.37 -17.48 3.83
N VAL A 28 -2.61 -16.66 4.86
CA VAL A 28 -3.73 -16.85 5.81
C VAL A 28 -4.87 -15.88 5.52
N HIS A 29 -6.10 -16.41 5.46
CA HIS A 29 -7.31 -15.60 5.42
C HIS A 29 -7.77 -15.29 6.84
N CYS A 30 -7.78 -14.01 7.21
CA CYS A 30 -8.23 -13.54 8.52
C CYS A 30 -9.46 -12.64 8.40
N ALA A 31 -10.36 -12.72 9.38
CA ALA A 31 -11.51 -11.83 9.50
C ALA A 31 -11.46 -11.04 10.81
N PHE A 32 -11.60 -9.71 10.73
CA PHE A 32 -11.82 -8.85 11.88
C PHE A 32 -13.31 -8.77 12.18
N ILE A 33 -13.74 -9.34 13.30
CA ILE A 33 -15.15 -9.38 13.71
C ILE A 33 -15.34 -8.48 14.92
N GLY A 34 -16.42 -7.72 14.93
CA GLY A 34 -16.78 -6.83 16.04
C GLY A 34 -17.87 -5.85 15.65
N THR A 35 -18.48 -5.23 16.65
CA THR A 35 -19.52 -4.19 16.47
C THR A 35 -18.92 -2.92 15.84
N ASN A 36 -19.80 -1.99 15.40
CA ASN A 36 -19.34 -0.71 14.88
C ASN A 36 -18.64 0.11 15.97
N GLY A 37 -17.60 0.84 15.59
CA GLY A 37 -16.81 1.67 16.51
C GLY A 37 -15.81 0.92 17.39
N THR A 38 -15.54 -0.37 17.15
CA THR A 38 -14.50 -1.14 17.87
C THR A 38 -13.08 -0.93 17.31
N GLY A 39 -12.94 -0.13 16.25
CA GLY A 39 -11.62 0.21 15.69
C GLY A 39 -11.17 -0.67 14.52
N LYS A 40 -12.01 -1.55 13.96
CA LYS A 40 -11.61 -2.43 12.84
C LYS A 40 -10.95 -1.69 11.68
N SER A 41 -11.59 -0.64 11.19
CA SER A 41 -11.06 0.19 10.10
C SER A 41 -9.82 0.98 10.52
N THR A 42 -9.75 1.42 11.77
CA THR A 42 -8.58 2.10 12.33
C THR A 42 -7.36 1.18 12.38
N LEU A 43 -7.55 -0.11 12.73
CA LEU A 43 -6.47 -1.08 12.73
C LEU A 43 -5.93 -1.33 11.32
N VAL A 44 -6.82 -1.46 10.34
CA VAL A 44 -6.41 -1.61 8.93
C VAL A 44 -5.66 -0.37 8.45
N ASP A 45 -6.15 0.83 8.78
CA ASP A 45 -5.48 2.07 8.41
C ASP A 45 -4.11 2.24 9.10
N MET A 46 -3.97 1.82 10.37
CA MET A 46 -2.67 1.77 11.06
C MET A 46 -1.68 0.81 10.41
N ILE A 47 -2.16 -0.30 9.85
CA ILE A 47 -1.32 -1.26 9.10
C ILE A 47 -0.84 -0.64 7.78
N LEU A 48 -1.71 0.11 7.10
CA LEU A 48 -1.39 0.76 5.83
C LEU A 48 -0.51 1.99 6.00
N HIS A 49 -0.73 2.76 7.06
CA HIS A 49 -0.11 4.07 7.30
C HIS A 49 0.36 4.19 8.76
N PRO A 50 1.31 3.36 9.23
CA PRO A 50 1.72 3.32 10.64
C PRO A 50 2.25 4.66 11.15
N ASP A 51 2.89 5.44 10.30
CA ASP A 51 3.48 6.74 10.63
C ASP A 51 2.44 7.84 10.95
N ASN A 52 1.18 7.63 10.55
CA ASN A 52 0.09 8.57 10.84
C ASN A 52 -0.47 8.42 12.25
N TYR A 53 -0.02 7.44 13.01
CA TYR A 53 -0.58 7.08 14.31
C TYR A 53 0.46 7.11 15.42
N LEU A 54 0.10 7.72 16.53
CA LEU A 54 0.90 7.66 17.77
C LEU A 54 0.33 6.55 18.66
N TYR A 55 1.00 5.42 18.71
CA TYR A 55 0.58 4.24 19.47
C TYR A 55 1.72 3.73 20.37
N ASP A 56 1.36 3.01 21.42
CA ASP A 56 2.30 2.27 22.25
C ASP A 56 2.40 0.81 21.79
N GLY A 57 3.56 0.20 22.02
CA GLY A 57 3.84 -1.17 21.59
C GLY A 57 4.57 -1.21 20.26
N ARG A 58 4.40 -2.30 19.51
CA ARG A 58 5.10 -2.50 18.26
C ARG A 58 4.16 -3.02 17.17
N LEU A 59 4.22 -2.41 16.00
CA LEU A 59 3.55 -2.88 14.79
C LEU A 59 4.63 -3.14 13.73
N ILE A 60 4.69 -4.36 13.24
CA ILE A 60 5.62 -4.80 12.20
C ILE A 60 4.79 -5.16 10.99
N VAL A 61 5.06 -4.50 9.86
CA VAL A 61 4.43 -4.78 8.58
C VAL A 61 5.54 -5.21 7.61
N ASP A 62 5.80 -6.50 7.60
CA ASP A 62 6.79 -7.13 6.73
C ASP A 62 6.04 -7.95 5.67
N VAL A 63 5.69 -7.28 4.58
CA VAL A 63 4.91 -7.86 3.48
C VAL A 63 5.73 -7.75 2.21
N PRO A 64 6.06 -8.88 1.56
CA PRO A 64 6.72 -8.86 0.27
C PRO A 64 5.75 -8.26 -0.77
N GLY A 65 6.13 -7.14 -1.34
CA GLY A 65 5.32 -6.50 -2.36
C GLY A 65 4.43 -5.37 -1.84
N ARG A 66 3.41 -5.00 -2.61
CA ARG A 66 2.44 -3.96 -2.28
C ARG A 66 1.26 -4.55 -1.52
N ILE A 67 0.72 -3.80 -0.57
CA ILE A 67 -0.54 -4.13 0.08
C ILE A 67 -1.67 -3.58 -0.78
N GLY A 68 -2.54 -4.47 -1.28
CA GLY A 68 -3.79 -4.09 -1.92
C GLY A 68 -4.85 -3.76 -0.86
N TYR A 69 -5.51 -2.62 -1.00
CA TYR A 69 -6.58 -2.20 -0.10
C TYR A 69 -7.84 -1.83 -0.88
N VAL A 70 -8.98 -2.36 -0.46
CA VAL A 70 -10.29 -1.98 -0.97
C VAL A 70 -11.03 -1.20 0.10
N SER A 71 -11.27 0.08 -0.17
CA SER A 71 -11.98 0.97 0.75
C SER A 71 -13.47 0.60 0.87
N GLN A 72 -14.03 0.79 2.08
CA GLN A 72 -15.47 0.65 2.30
C GLN A 72 -16.26 1.75 1.57
N PHE A 73 -15.67 2.93 1.42
CA PHE A 73 -16.27 4.06 0.71
C PHE A 73 -15.51 4.23 -0.60
N TYR A 74 -16.20 3.99 -1.67
CA TYR A 74 -15.70 4.12 -3.01
C TYR A 74 -16.45 5.26 -3.69
N SER A 75 -15.79 6.36 -4.01
CA SER A 75 -16.31 7.40 -4.88
C SER A 75 -15.78 7.14 -6.27
N LEU A 76 -16.59 6.55 -7.13
CA LEU A 76 -16.36 6.68 -8.56
C LEU A 76 -16.59 8.14 -8.92
N ASP A 77 -15.68 8.70 -9.69
CA ASP A 77 -15.88 9.99 -10.34
C ASP A 77 -17.02 9.78 -11.34
N GLU A 78 -18.26 10.13 -10.96
CA GLU A 78 -19.47 9.90 -11.76
C GLU A 78 -19.41 10.60 -13.13
N GLU A 79 -18.45 11.52 -13.31
CA GLU A 79 -18.22 12.24 -14.57
C GLU A 79 -17.35 11.48 -15.58
N LYS A 80 -16.70 10.38 -15.19
CA LYS A 80 -15.88 9.58 -16.08
C LYS A 80 -16.55 8.24 -16.39
N GLU A 81 -17.00 8.08 -17.62
CA GLU A 81 -17.37 6.77 -18.16
C GLU A 81 -16.08 5.95 -18.38
N VAL A 82 -15.62 5.25 -17.35
CA VAL A 82 -14.49 4.31 -17.44
C VAL A 82 -14.99 2.87 -17.32
N THR A 83 -14.45 2.00 -18.12
CA THR A 83 -14.73 0.57 -18.00
C THR A 83 -14.02 0.00 -16.76
N VAL A 84 -14.52 -1.12 -16.23
CA VAL A 84 -13.87 -1.85 -15.13
C VAL A 84 -12.42 -2.19 -15.47
N PHE A 85 -12.14 -2.53 -16.72
CA PHE A 85 -10.78 -2.83 -17.17
C PHE A 85 -9.87 -1.59 -17.11
N GLU A 86 -10.30 -0.46 -17.64
CA GLU A 86 -9.55 0.81 -17.60
C GLU A 86 -9.27 1.21 -16.16
N TYR A 87 -10.27 1.09 -15.30
CA TYR A 87 -10.13 1.39 -13.88
C TYR A 87 -9.08 0.50 -13.19
N LEU A 88 -9.15 -0.83 -13.39
CA LEU A 88 -8.22 -1.78 -12.77
C LEU A 88 -6.81 -1.72 -13.37
N SER A 89 -6.69 -1.26 -14.62
CA SER A 89 -5.41 -1.15 -15.32
C SER A 89 -4.79 0.25 -15.28
N GLU A 90 -5.44 1.24 -14.66
CA GLU A 90 -5.00 2.64 -14.69
C GLU A 90 -3.54 2.81 -14.24
N GLU A 91 -3.16 2.20 -13.12
CA GLU A 91 -1.79 2.29 -12.63
C GLU A 91 -0.79 1.58 -13.53
N PHE A 92 -1.16 0.42 -14.07
CA PHE A 92 -0.33 -0.32 -15.02
C PHE A 92 -0.10 0.50 -16.30
N VAL A 93 -1.15 1.07 -16.86
CA VAL A 93 -1.07 1.92 -18.06
C VAL A 93 -0.23 3.16 -17.80
N ARG A 94 -0.36 3.79 -16.64
CA ARG A 94 0.46 4.93 -16.22
C ARG A 94 1.94 4.56 -16.19
N LEU A 95 2.29 3.47 -15.52
CA LEU A 95 3.68 2.99 -15.43
C LEU A 95 4.24 2.60 -16.79
N GLN A 96 3.43 1.97 -17.64
CA GLN A 96 3.85 1.61 -19.00
C GLN A 96 4.14 2.85 -19.86
N ASN A 97 3.31 3.89 -19.74
CA ASN A 97 3.54 5.16 -20.42
C ASN A 97 4.78 5.89 -19.91
N GLU A 98 5.03 5.83 -18.61
CA GLU A 98 6.23 6.41 -17.99
C GLU A 98 7.50 5.69 -18.49
N ILE A 99 7.49 4.35 -18.56
CA ILE A 99 8.57 3.57 -19.14
C ILE A 99 8.84 3.98 -20.60
N ASN A 100 7.79 4.12 -21.41
CA ASN A 100 7.93 4.54 -22.81
C ASN A 100 8.55 5.94 -22.89
N THR A 101 8.12 6.88 -22.06
CA THR A 101 8.68 8.25 -22.00
C THR A 101 10.16 8.22 -21.62
N ILE A 102 10.54 7.44 -20.62
CA ILE A 102 11.95 7.28 -20.21
C ILE A 102 12.78 6.69 -21.35
N CYS A 103 12.27 5.70 -22.08
CA CYS A 103 12.96 5.14 -23.24
C CYS A 103 13.17 6.17 -24.36
N ASP A 104 12.17 7.03 -24.63
CA ASP A 104 12.28 8.11 -25.60
C ASP A 104 13.30 9.18 -25.16
N GLU A 105 13.31 9.54 -23.87
CA GLU A 105 14.31 10.44 -23.27
C GLU A 105 15.73 9.86 -23.39
N MET A 106 15.92 8.56 -23.11
CA MET A 106 17.20 7.85 -23.22
C MET A 106 17.76 7.88 -24.64
N ALA A 107 16.90 7.92 -25.68
CA ALA A 107 17.33 7.95 -27.06
C ALA A 107 18.03 9.25 -27.45
N THR A 108 17.86 10.33 -26.69
CA THR A 108 18.38 11.69 -26.99
C THR A 108 19.25 12.28 -25.89
N ALA A 109 19.39 11.62 -24.75
CA ALA A 109 20.13 12.12 -23.60
C ALA A 109 21.62 11.81 -23.69
N ASP A 110 22.44 12.78 -23.28
CA ASP A 110 23.90 12.60 -23.16
C ASP A 110 24.29 11.93 -21.83
N GLU A 111 23.46 12.05 -20.77
CA GLU A 111 23.66 11.42 -19.48
C GLU A 111 22.50 10.42 -19.21
N LEU A 112 22.85 9.15 -19.03
CA LEU A 112 21.90 8.05 -18.96
C LEU A 112 21.65 7.52 -17.54
N ASP A 113 22.51 7.84 -16.57
CA ASP A 113 22.51 7.20 -15.25
C ASP A 113 21.18 7.41 -14.49
N GLU A 114 20.69 8.65 -14.43
CA GLU A 114 19.42 8.98 -13.75
C GLU A 114 18.21 8.35 -14.46
N LEU A 115 18.23 8.32 -15.79
CA LEU A 115 17.16 7.73 -16.59
C LEU A 115 17.12 6.20 -16.44
N MET A 116 18.28 5.56 -16.34
CA MET A 116 18.38 4.12 -16.10
C MET A 116 17.85 3.74 -14.70
N GLU A 117 18.10 4.57 -13.70
CA GLU A 117 17.58 4.36 -12.35
C GLU A 117 16.05 4.48 -12.32
N ARG A 118 15.49 5.53 -12.91
CA ARG A 118 14.03 5.71 -13.06
C ARG A 118 13.38 4.55 -13.86
N TYR A 119 14.03 4.11 -14.93
CA TYR A 119 13.56 2.96 -15.72
C TYR A 119 13.50 1.69 -14.87
N ALA A 120 14.55 1.41 -14.09
CA ALA A 120 14.59 0.23 -13.23
C ALA A 120 13.49 0.24 -12.16
N GLU A 121 13.20 1.41 -11.59
CA GLU A 121 12.11 1.59 -10.62
C GLU A 121 10.73 1.29 -11.24
N CYS A 122 10.42 1.91 -12.37
CA CYS A 122 9.14 1.71 -13.05
C CYS A 122 9.00 0.26 -13.53
N HIS A 123 10.03 -0.31 -14.12
CA HIS A 123 10.02 -1.68 -14.63
C HIS A 123 9.88 -2.70 -13.48
N GLY A 124 10.57 -2.50 -12.36
CA GLY A 124 10.42 -3.32 -11.16
C GLY A 124 9.00 -3.28 -10.60
N SER A 125 8.35 -2.12 -10.66
CA SER A 125 6.95 -1.95 -10.23
C SER A 125 5.95 -2.67 -11.14
N VAL A 126 6.19 -2.71 -12.44
CA VAL A 126 5.36 -3.43 -13.42
C VAL A 126 5.54 -4.94 -13.32
N SER A 127 6.78 -5.41 -13.18
CA SER A 127 7.10 -6.85 -13.16
C SER A 127 6.85 -7.52 -11.82
N GLY A 128 6.56 -6.77 -10.75
CA GLY A 128 6.41 -7.28 -9.39
C GLY A 128 7.71 -7.78 -8.77
N ASP A 129 8.85 -7.59 -9.44
CA ASP A 129 10.16 -8.04 -8.97
C ASP A 129 10.85 -6.93 -8.16
N ARG A 130 10.71 -6.99 -6.83
CA ARG A 130 11.33 -6.06 -5.89
C ARG A 130 12.73 -6.49 -5.42
N ARG A 131 13.49 -7.22 -6.19
CA ARG A 131 14.86 -7.62 -5.81
C ARG A 131 15.92 -6.54 -6.04
N GLY A 132 15.53 -5.26 -6.08
CA GLY A 132 16.43 -4.16 -6.45
C GLY A 132 16.52 -2.97 -5.49
N PHE A 133 15.93 -3.00 -4.30
CA PHE A 133 16.06 -1.91 -3.33
C PHE A 133 16.40 -2.42 -1.94
N LEU A 134 17.69 -2.46 -1.66
CA LEU A 134 18.29 -2.32 -0.32
C LEU A 134 19.15 -1.07 -0.34
#